data_e0e017f3da70653ffce0214d8ff9b952
#
_entry.id   e0e017f3da70653ffce0214d8ff9b952
#
_cell.length_a   1.000
_cell.length_b   1.000
_cell.length_c   1.000
_cell.angle_alpha   90.00
_cell.angle_beta   90.00
_cell.angle_gamma   90.00
#
_symmetry.space_group_name_H-M   'P 1'
#
loop_
_entity.id
_entity.type
_entity.pdbx_description
1 polymer ?
#
loop_
_entity_poly.entity_id
_entity_poly.type
_entity_poly.pdbx_seq_one_letter_code
_entity_poly.pdbx_strand_id
1 'polypeptide(L)'
;MEKIKVAQMIGSVVEGGVESCVMNYYKAIDSTRVEFDFFVDRDSKIIDRKQIEALGGKVIITPHYTDIFRYISFVKRKFKENGYDIVHAEMTTLNFIPLLIAKSAGIKVRISHGHSTSNQKERIRNLIKNVLRPFSRWGANACFACSEKAGRWLYGDRYYNSGKVTIINNAIELERFRFS
;
A
#
# COMPACT_ATOMS: atom_id res chain seq x y z
N MET A 1 13.41 10.88 20.06
CA MET A 1 13.56 10.92 18.59
C MET A 1 12.15 11.04 17.99
N GLU A 2 11.99 11.82 16.95
CA GLU A 2 10.73 11.91 16.22
C GLU A 2 10.43 10.57 15.52
N LYS A 3 9.16 10.13 15.56
CA LYS A 3 8.76 8.87 14.93
C LYS A 3 8.80 8.99 13.41
N ILE A 4 9.16 7.92 12.73
CA ILE A 4 9.00 7.80 11.27
C ILE A 4 7.52 7.63 10.96
N LYS A 5 6.96 8.55 10.19
CA LYS A 5 5.55 8.52 9.81
C LYS A 5 5.36 7.91 8.43
N VAL A 6 4.55 6.87 8.36
CA VAL A 6 4.28 6.12 7.14
C VAL A 6 2.81 6.26 6.73
N ALA A 7 2.56 6.76 5.54
CA ALA A 7 1.23 6.71 4.93
C ALA A 7 1.05 5.37 4.19
N GLN A 8 0.23 4.49 4.73
CA GLN A 8 -0.16 3.21 4.11
C GLN A 8 -1.36 3.42 3.19
N MET A 9 -1.12 3.38 1.88
CA MET A 9 -2.15 3.60 0.86
C MET A 9 -2.76 2.25 0.45
N ILE A 10 -3.80 1.82 1.15
CA ILE A 10 -4.41 0.49 0.94
C ILE A 10 -5.49 0.53 -0.14
N GLY A 11 -6.20 1.67 -0.27
CA GLY A 11 -7.31 1.82 -1.20
C GLY A 11 -8.56 1.08 -0.70
N SER A 12 -9.22 0.32 -1.58
CA SER A 12 -10.42 -0.42 -1.21
C SER A 12 -10.07 -1.68 -0.43
N VAL A 13 -10.50 -1.70 0.82
CA VAL A 13 -10.39 -2.86 1.70
C VAL A 13 -11.61 -3.75 1.47
N VAL A 14 -11.40 -4.79 0.68
CA VAL A 14 -12.34 -5.89 0.52
C VAL A 14 -11.71 -7.07 1.24
N GLU A 15 -12.40 -7.80 2.07
CA GLU A 15 -11.88 -8.97 2.82
C GLU A 15 -10.75 -9.67 2.09
N GLY A 16 -9.49 -9.37 2.46
CA GLY A 16 -8.33 -9.83 1.70
C GLY A 16 -7.01 -9.74 2.46
N GLY A 17 -6.02 -10.48 1.96
CA GLY A 17 -4.74 -10.68 2.62
C GLY A 17 -3.84 -9.46 2.79
N VAL A 18 -4.05 -8.37 2.03
CA VAL A 18 -3.19 -7.17 2.10
C VAL A 18 -3.36 -6.47 3.42
N GLU A 19 -4.60 -6.22 3.83
CA GLU A 19 -4.93 -5.55 5.07
C GLU A 19 -4.41 -6.32 6.28
N SER A 20 -4.72 -7.63 6.34
CA SER A 20 -4.21 -8.51 7.39
C SER A 20 -2.70 -8.51 7.45
N CYS A 21 -2.04 -8.54 6.29
CA CYS A 21 -0.59 -8.49 6.20
C CYS A 21 -0.03 -7.19 6.76
N VAL A 22 -0.55 -6.02 6.34
CA VAL A 22 -0.09 -4.72 6.82
C VAL A 22 -0.35 -4.56 8.32
N MET A 23 -1.51 -5.02 8.81
CA MET A 23 -1.83 -5.01 10.23
C MET A 23 -0.90 -5.90 11.05
N ASN A 24 -0.54 -7.09 10.55
CA ASN A 24 0.40 -7.97 11.24
C ASN A 24 1.81 -7.33 11.32
N TYR A 25 2.26 -6.66 10.26
CA TYR A 25 3.49 -5.87 10.34
C TYR A 25 3.37 -4.72 11.34
N TYR A 26 2.24 -3.99 11.33
CA TYR A 26 2.05 -2.85 12.24
C TYR A 26 2.04 -3.26 13.71
N LYS A 27 1.46 -4.43 14.04
CA LYS A 27 1.51 -5.00 15.39
C LYS A 27 2.92 -5.40 15.84
N ALA A 28 3.73 -5.86 14.90
CA ALA A 28 5.08 -6.36 15.17
C ALA A 28 6.16 -5.27 15.18
N ILE A 29 5.87 -4.10 14.60
CA ILE A 29 6.84 -3.01 14.50
C ILE A 29 6.95 -2.27 15.84
N ASP A 30 8.12 -1.69 16.10
CA ASP A 30 8.33 -0.84 17.27
C ASP A 30 7.54 0.48 17.12
N SER A 31 6.37 0.54 17.76
CA SER A 31 5.46 1.69 17.72
C SER A 31 6.03 2.94 18.40
N THR A 32 7.15 2.83 19.14
CA THR A 32 7.86 4.00 19.69
C THR A 32 8.69 4.71 18.63
N ARG A 33 9.02 4.03 17.53
CA ARG A 33 9.87 4.52 16.43
C ARG A 33 9.12 4.77 15.14
N VAL A 34 8.03 4.02 14.88
CA VAL A 34 7.30 4.07 13.61
C VAL A 34 5.81 4.17 13.86
N GLU A 35 5.13 4.99 13.09
CA GLU A 35 3.68 5.20 13.12
C GLU A 35 3.09 5.03 11.73
N PHE A 36 2.01 4.25 11.60
CA PHE A 36 1.29 4.08 10.34
C PHE A 36 -0.06 4.79 10.37
N ASP A 37 -0.30 5.65 9.39
CA ASP A 37 -1.63 6.15 9.06
C ASP A 37 -2.17 5.43 7.83
N PHE A 38 -3.39 4.91 7.94
CA PHE A 38 -4.03 4.06 6.92
C PHE A 38 -4.98 4.88 6.06
N PHE A 39 -4.65 5.04 4.79
CA PHE A 39 -5.49 5.67 3.80
C PHE A 39 -6.36 4.62 3.10
N VAL A 40 -7.67 4.72 3.29
CA VAL A 40 -8.64 3.74 2.80
C VAL A 40 -9.78 4.40 2.05
N ASP A 41 -10.36 3.72 1.09
CA ASP A 41 -11.53 4.19 0.38
C ASP A 41 -12.76 4.21 1.28
N ARG A 42 -13.71 5.10 0.98
CA ARG A 42 -14.97 5.24 1.71
C ARG A 42 -15.74 3.92 1.84
N ASP A 43 -15.70 3.09 0.81
CA ASP A 43 -16.45 1.83 0.74
C ASP A 43 -15.69 0.64 1.33
N SER A 44 -14.56 0.91 1.99
CA SER A 44 -13.76 -0.11 2.65
C SER A 44 -14.51 -0.73 3.82
N LYS A 45 -14.68 -2.05 3.78
CA LYS A 45 -15.19 -2.84 4.89
C LYS A 45 -14.02 -3.14 5.83
N ILE A 46 -14.22 -2.83 7.11
CA ILE A 46 -13.44 -3.30 8.26
C ILE A 46 -11.94 -3.11 8.19
N ILE A 47 -11.50 -1.93 8.59
CA ILE A 47 -10.20 -1.80 9.26
C ILE A 47 -10.48 -1.78 10.76
N ASP A 48 -9.74 -2.54 11.55
CA ASP A 48 -9.81 -2.46 12.99
C ASP A 48 -9.24 -1.11 13.47
N ARG A 49 -10.09 -0.08 13.33
CA ARG A 49 -9.75 1.30 13.71
C ARG A 49 -9.28 1.38 15.16
N LYS A 50 -9.93 0.66 16.09
CA LYS A 50 -9.57 0.68 17.51
C LYS A 50 -8.14 0.19 17.72
N GLN A 51 -7.75 -0.86 17.01
CA GLN A 51 -6.41 -1.41 17.12
C GLN A 51 -5.36 -0.47 16.50
N ILE A 52 -5.67 0.16 15.36
CA ILE A 52 -4.78 1.13 14.72
C ILE A 52 -4.55 2.33 15.66
N GLU A 53 -5.62 2.87 16.24
CA GLU A 53 -5.55 4.01 17.15
C GLU A 53 -4.81 3.65 18.46
N ALA A 54 -4.99 2.43 18.98
CA ALA A 54 -4.26 1.93 20.14
C ALA A 54 -2.74 1.83 19.90
N LEU A 55 -2.31 1.63 18.65
CA LEU A 55 -0.90 1.65 18.22
C LEU A 55 -0.39 3.05 17.84
N GLY A 56 -1.22 4.08 17.97
CA GLY A 56 -0.88 5.48 17.72
C GLY A 56 -1.17 5.98 16.30
N GLY A 57 -1.62 5.11 15.40
CA GLY A 57 -1.94 5.47 14.01
C GLY A 57 -3.36 5.99 13.83
N LYS A 58 -3.69 6.40 12.60
CA LYS A 58 -5.00 6.94 12.22
C LYS A 58 -5.55 6.24 10.99
N VAL A 59 -6.89 6.23 10.89
CA VAL A 59 -7.59 5.80 9.68
C VAL A 59 -8.12 7.05 8.95
N ILE A 60 -7.63 7.28 7.75
CA ILE A 60 -7.97 8.43 6.90
C ILE A 60 -8.81 7.93 5.73
N ILE A 61 -10.09 8.31 5.71
CA ILE A 61 -11.01 7.94 4.64
C ILE A 61 -10.78 8.87 3.45
N THR A 62 -10.42 8.28 2.29
CA THR A 62 -10.19 9.02 1.06
C THR A 62 -11.46 9.10 0.19
N PRO A 63 -11.59 10.14 -0.64
CA PRO A 63 -12.49 10.07 -1.79
C PRO A 63 -12.10 8.88 -2.67
N HIS A 64 -13.06 8.30 -3.38
CA HIS A 64 -12.77 7.20 -4.29
C HIS A 64 -11.86 7.69 -5.44
N TYR A 65 -10.89 6.87 -5.86
CA TYR A 65 -9.89 7.23 -6.88
C TYR A 65 -10.49 7.49 -8.27
N THR A 66 -11.73 7.10 -8.53
CA THR A 66 -12.45 7.45 -9.79
C THR A 66 -12.80 8.94 -9.85
N ASP A 67 -12.99 9.61 -8.70
CA ASP A 67 -13.02 11.07 -8.63
C ASP A 67 -11.59 11.60 -8.47
N ILE A 68 -10.83 11.49 -9.56
CA ILE A 68 -9.37 11.67 -9.55
C ILE A 68 -8.94 13.05 -9.04
N PHE A 69 -9.65 14.12 -9.41
CA PHE A 69 -9.29 15.48 -8.99
C PHE A 69 -9.49 15.67 -7.50
N ARG A 70 -10.60 15.18 -6.97
CA ARG A 70 -10.90 15.26 -5.53
C ARG A 70 -9.94 14.38 -4.73
N TYR A 71 -9.64 13.17 -5.24
CA TYR A 71 -8.67 12.26 -4.64
C TYR A 71 -7.29 12.91 -4.55
N ILE A 72 -6.75 13.44 -5.66
CA ILE A 72 -5.44 14.08 -5.71
C ILE A 72 -5.37 15.26 -4.74
N SER A 73 -6.37 16.15 -4.78
CA SER A 73 -6.41 17.33 -3.92
C SER A 73 -6.44 16.96 -2.43
N PHE A 74 -7.28 15.98 -2.06
CA PHE A 74 -7.42 15.49 -0.69
C PHE A 74 -6.14 14.84 -0.19
N VAL A 75 -5.59 13.86 -0.94
CA VAL A 75 -4.41 13.10 -0.54
C VAL A 75 -3.19 14.02 -0.45
N LYS A 76 -2.99 14.92 -1.42
CA LYS A 76 -1.88 15.88 -1.40
C LYS A 76 -1.94 16.82 -0.19
N ARG A 77 -3.15 17.29 0.16
CA ARG A 77 -3.36 18.10 1.36
C ARG A 77 -3.00 17.31 2.61
N LYS A 78 -3.50 16.06 2.74
CA LYS A 78 -3.20 15.20 3.90
C LYS A 78 -1.71 14.87 4.03
N PHE A 79 -1.01 14.66 2.93
CA PHE A 79 0.44 14.43 2.95
C PHE A 79 1.20 15.65 3.50
N LYS A 80 0.77 16.86 3.13
CA LYS A 80 1.39 18.10 3.62
C LYS A 80 1.04 18.40 5.08
N GLU A 81 -0.23 18.17 5.49
CA GLU A 81 -0.69 18.42 6.85
C GLU A 81 -0.01 17.52 7.88
N ASN A 82 0.20 16.25 7.56
CA ASN A 82 0.69 15.26 8.52
C ASN A 82 2.22 15.03 8.46
N GLY A 83 2.91 15.47 7.40
CA GLY A 83 4.37 15.40 7.30
C GLY A 83 4.90 13.97 7.27
N TYR A 84 4.48 13.16 6.30
CA TYR A 84 4.96 11.78 6.17
C TYR A 84 6.38 11.70 5.62
N ASP A 85 7.18 10.78 6.18
CA ASP A 85 8.51 10.42 5.70
C ASP A 85 8.43 9.42 4.54
N ILE A 86 7.46 8.51 4.63
CA ILE A 86 7.29 7.37 3.72
C ILE A 86 5.84 7.32 3.23
N VAL A 87 5.65 7.08 1.93
CA VAL A 87 4.39 6.63 1.36
C VAL A 87 4.58 5.21 0.85
N HIS A 88 3.81 4.28 1.40
CA HIS A 88 3.80 2.86 1.02
C HIS A 88 2.48 2.53 0.33
N ALA A 89 2.52 2.28 -0.97
CA ALA A 89 1.34 2.04 -1.78
C ALA A 89 1.13 0.54 -2.02
N GLU A 90 -0.06 0.05 -1.62
CA GLU A 90 -0.48 -1.35 -1.62
C GLU A 90 -1.63 -1.61 -2.63
N MET A 91 -1.87 -0.65 -3.54
CA MET A 91 -2.98 -0.67 -4.50
C MET A 91 -2.64 -1.38 -5.81
N THR A 92 -1.57 -2.17 -5.82
CA THR A 92 -1.11 -2.97 -6.96
C THR A 92 -0.84 -2.10 -8.20
N THR A 93 -1.66 -2.22 -9.26
CA THR A 93 -1.46 -1.47 -10.51
C THR A 93 -1.79 0.02 -10.41
N LEU A 94 -2.51 0.43 -9.36
CA LEU A 94 -2.88 1.82 -9.09
C LEU A 94 -1.88 2.54 -8.17
N ASN A 95 -0.79 1.87 -7.75
CA ASN A 95 0.23 2.45 -6.87
C ASN A 95 0.79 3.77 -7.38
N PHE A 96 0.87 3.96 -8.70
CA PHE A 96 1.42 5.18 -9.30
C PHE A 96 0.63 6.45 -8.90
N ILE A 97 -0.67 6.34 -8.66
CA ILE A 97 -1.50 7.51 -8.30
C ILE A 97 -1.01 8.15 -7.01
N PRO A 98 -1.07 7.48 -5.84
CA PRO A 98 -0.59 8.07 -4.59
C PRO A 98 0.92 8.35 -4.60
N LEU A 99 1.72 7.57 -5.34
CA LEU A 99 3.17 7.78 -5.40
C LEU A 99 3.56 9.02 -6.18
N LEU A 100 2.85 9.37 -7.26
CA LEU A 100 3.05 10.63 -7.98
C LEU A 100 2.60 11.84 -7.14
N ILE A 101 1.51 11.69 -6.39
CA ILE A 101 1.06 12.70 -5.43
C ILE A 101 2.13 12.91 -4.36
N ALA A 102 2.66 11.83 -3.78
CA ALA A 102 3.73 11.87 -2.78
C ALA A 102 5.00 12.54 -3.32
N LYS A 103 5.39 12.22 -4.56
CA LYS A 103 6.50 12.88 -5.25
C LYS A 103 6.27 14.38 -5.37
N SER A 104 5.06 14.80 -5.77
CA SER A 104 4.69 16.21 -5.90
C SER A 104 4.58 16.94 -4.56
N ALA A 105 4.38 16.20 -3.47
CA ALA A 105 4.35 16.72 -2.09
C ALA A 105 5.75 16.77 -1.44
N GLY A 106 6.79 16.28 -2.11
CA GLY A 106 8.17 16.29 -1.61
C GLY A 106 8.53 15.12 -0.69
N ILE A 107 7.68 14.08 -0.59
CA ILE A 107 7.96 12.92 0.27
C ILE A 107 9.11 12.11 -0.32
N LYS A 108 10.14 11.84 0.50
CA LYS A 108 11.40 11.28 0.03
C LYS A 108 11.34 9.79 -0.27
N VAL A 109 10.68 9.00 0.58
CA VAL A 109 10.59 7.55 0.42
C VAL A 109 9.21 7.18 -0.11
N ARG A 110 9.18 6.51 -1.26
CA ARG A 110 7.94 6.17 -1.98
C ARG A 110 8.04 4.73 -2.47
N ILE A 111 7.25 3.87 -1.82
CA ILE A 111 7.30 2.41 -2.01
C ILE A 111 6.10 1.96 -2.83
N SER A 112 6.34 1.26 -3.93
CA SER A 112 5.32 0.50 -4.65
C SER A 112 5.38 -0.96 -4.19
N HIS A 113 4.28 -1.52 -3.68
CA HIS A 113 4.22 -2.89 -3.21
C HIS A 113 3.16 -3.70 -3.97
N GLY A 114 3.53 -4.87 -4.42
CA GLY A 114 2.67 -5.80 -5.14
C GLY A 114 2.31 -7.02 -4.30
N HIS A 115 1.00 -7.20 -4.00
CA HIS A 115 0.50 -8.32 -3.20
C HIS A 115 -0.22 -9.39 -4.01
N SER A 116 -0.64 -9.09 -5.23
CA SER A 116 -1.46 -10.00 -6.02
C SER A 116 -1.09 -10.00 -7.50
N THR A 117 -1.55 -11.02 -8.18
CA THR A 117 -1.51 -11.14 -9.63
C THR A 117 -2.93 -10.96 -10.22
N SER A 118 -3.10 -11.21 -11.52
CA SER A 118 -4.40 -11.21 -12.16
C SER A 118 -5.27 -12.39 -11.66
N ASN A 119 -6.58 -12.16 -11.50
CA ASN A 119 -7.55 -13.21 -11.21
C ASN A 119 -8.18 -13.71 -12.50
N GLN A 120 -8.10 -15.00 -12.81
CA GLN A 120 -8.59 -15.58 -14.07
C GLN A 120 -10.09 -15.35 -14.33
N LYS A 121 -10.88 -15.12 -13.28
CA LYS A 121 -12.33 -14.92 -13.38
C LYS A 121 -12.75 -13.49 -13.78
N GLU A 122 -11.82 -12.52 -13.78
CA GLU A 122 -12.10 -11.08 -13.96
C GLU A 122 -11.49 -10.53 -15.26
N ARG A 123 -11.99 -10.97 -16.42
CA ARG A 123 -11.38 -10.63 -17.73
C ARG A 123 -11.22 -9.13 -17.99
N ILE A 124 -12.28 -8.33 -17.81
CA ILE A 124 -12.24 -6.86 -18.06
C ILE A 124 -11.29 -6.19 -17.08
N ARG A 125 -11.37 -6.56 -15.81
CA ARG A 125 -10.51 -6.02 -14.78
C ARG A 125 -9.03 -6.34 -14.99
N ASN A 126 -8.74 -7.55 -15.51
CA ASN A 126 -7.40 -7.96 -15.89
C ASN A 126 -6.87 -7.18 -17.09
N LEU A 127 -7.71 -6.85 -18.08
CA LEU A 127 -7.31 -6.01 -19.20
C LEU A 127 -6.86 -4.62 -18.70
N ILE A 128 -7.66 -3.99 -17.84
CA ILE A 128 -7.33 -2.70 -17.22
C ILE A 128 -6.03 -2.81 -16.40
N LYS A 129 -5.89 -3.85 -15.58
CA LYS A 129 -4.66 -4.11 -14.81
C LYS A 129 -3.45 -4.25 -15.72
N ASN A 130 -3.55 -4.96 -16.85
CA ASN A 130 -2.45 -5.14 -17.79
C ASN A 130 -2.03 -3.82 -18.45
N VAL A 131 -2.98 -2.94 -18.79
CA VAL A 131 -2.70 -1.60 -19.32
C VAL A 131 -2.04 -0.71 -18.27
N LEU A 132 -2.48 -0.78 -17.01
CA LEU A 132 -1.98 0.05 -15.92
C LEU A 132 -0.66 -0.47 -15.30
N ARG A 133 -0.37 -1.75 -15.44
CA ARG A 133 0.80 -2.41 -14.86
C ARG A 133 2.14 -1.71 -15.14
N PRO A 134 2.45 -1.26 -16.36
CA PRO A 134 3.70 -0.56 -16.63
C PRO A 134 3.91 0.72 -15.81
N PHE A 135 2.81 1.35 -15.42
CA PHE A 135 2.82 2.59 -14.64
C PHE A 135 2.94 2.36 -13.14
N SER A 136 2.68 1.14 -12.63
CA SER A 136 2.58 0.81 -11.20
C SER A 136 3.73 1.31 -10.34
N ARG A 137 4.93 1.47 -10.89
CA ARG A 137 6.13 1.98 -10.23
C ARG A 137 6.43 3.46 -10.46
N TRP A 138 5.60 4.17 -11.24
CA TRP A 138 5.83 5.59 -11.46
C TRP A 138 5.70 6.37 -10.15
N GLY A 139 6.67 7.23 -9.91
CA GLY A 139 6.78 7.95 -8.65
C GLY A 139 7.47 7.18 -7.52
N ALA A 140 7.62 5.85 -7.62
CA ALA A 140 8.35 5.05 -6.65
C ALA A 140 9.87 5.24 -6.74
N ASN A 141 10.55 5.09 -5.60
CA ASN A 141 12.00 4.91 -5.53
C ASN A 141 12.40 3.61 -4.81
N ALA A 142 11.42 2.85 -4.31
CA ALA A 142 11.58 1.48 -3.86
C ALA A 142 10.42 0.62 -4.40
N CYS A 143 10.69 -0.65 -4.72
CA CYS A 143 9.69 -1.59 -5.21
C CYS A 143 9.74 -2.88 -4.39
N PHE A 144 8.61 -3.26 -3.81
CA PHE A 144 8.43 -4.48 -3.02
C PHE A 144 7.41 -5.40 -3.67
N ALA A 145 7.51 -6.69 -3.38
CA ALA A 145 6.51 -7.67 -3.76
C ALA A 145 6.41 -8.78 -2.70
N CYS A 146 5.22 -9.31 -2.48
CA CYS A 146 5.00 -10.40 -1.52
C CYS A 146 5.56 -11.74 -1.97
N SER A 147 5.91 -11.88 -3.25
CA SER A 147 6.52 -13.08 -3.82
C SER A 147 7.18 -12.75 -5.16
N GLU A 148 8.06 -13.64 -5.63
CA GLU A 148 8.64 -13.55 -6.96
C GLU A 148 7.58 -13.44 -8.05
N LYS A 149 6.53 -14.29 -7.98
CA LYS A 149 5.43 -14.28 -8.94
C LYS A 149 4.72 -12.93 -9.00
N ALA A 150 4.45 -12.32 -7.85
CA ALA A 150 3.83 -10.99 -7.78
C ALA A 150 4.75 -9.91 -8.33
N GLY A 151 6.04 -9.97 -8.00
CA GLY A 151 7.04 -9.01 -8.48
C GLY A 151 7.23 -9.07 -9.99
N ARG A 152 7.38 -10.27 -10.56
CA ARG A 152 7.48 -10.47 -12.01
C ARG A 152 6.21 -10.01 -12.72
N TRP A 153 5.05 -10.35 -12.17
CA TRP A 153 3.78 -9.94 -12.76
C TRP A 153 3.62 -8.42 -12.74
N LEU A 154 3.89 -7.74 -11.62
CA LEU A 154 3.62 -6.31 -11.48
C LEU A 154 4.65 -5.44 -12.24
N TYR A 155 5.93 -5.77 -12.11
CA TYR A 155 7.02 -4.93 -12.61
C TYR A 155 7.65 -5.42 -13.91
N GLY A 156 7.32 -6.65 -14.34
CA GLY A 156 7.88 -7.33 -15.50
C GLY A 156 9.23 -7.99 -15.20
N ASP A 157 9.54 -9.06 -15.95
CA ASP A 157 10.74 -9.89 -15.72
C ASP A 157 12.04 -9.09 -15.83
N ARG A 158 12.15 -8.20 -16.82
CA ARG A 158 13.34 -7.38 -16.99
C ARG A 158 13.66 -6.53 -15.77
N TYR A 159 12.66 -5.88 -15.19
CA TYR A 159 12.84 -5.03 -14.00
C TYR A 159 13.08 -5.87 -12.76
N TYR A 160 12.35 -6.96 -12.60
CA TYR A 160 12.56 -7.90 -11.50
C TYR A 160 13.98 -8.48 -11.50
N ASN A 161 14.45 -8.98 -12.64
CA ASN A 161 15.78 -9.57 -12.79
C ASN A 161 16.92 -8.55 -12.63
N SER A 162 16.65 -7.26 -12.68
CA SER A 162 17.65 -6.21 -12.40
C SER A 162 17.98 -6.03 -10.92
N GLY A 163 17.39 -6.84 -10.02
CA GLY A 163 17.62 -6.78 -8.57
C GLY A 163 17.00 -5.57 -7.87
N LYS A 164 16.08 -4.84 -8.53
CA LYS A 164 15.45 -3.63 -7.99
C LYS A 164 14.12 -3.88 -7.26
N VAL A 165 13.73 -5.13 -7.11
CA VAL A 165 12.52 -5.52 -6.39
C VAL A 165 12.92 -6.34 -5.17
N THR A 166 12.53 -5.86 -3.99
CA THR A 166 12.73 -6.57 -2.73
C THR A 166 11.52 -7.46 -2.44
N ILE A 167 11.76 -8.71 -2.11
CA ILE A 167 10.69 -9.61 -1.67
C ILE A 167 10.46 -9.44 -0.18
N ILE A 168 9.21 -9.11 0.17
CA ILE A 168 8.70 -9.02 1.54
C ILE A 168 7.49 -9.94 1.63
N ASN A 169 7.67 -11.11 2.22
CA ASN A 169 6.62 -12.12 2.33
C ASN A 169 5.46 -11.61 3.20
N ASN A 170 4.24 -12.06 2.90
CA ASN A 170 3.08 -11.70 3.70
C ASN A 170 3.25 -12.22 5.14
N ALA A 171 3.11 -11.31 6.11
CA ALA A 171 3.12 -11.69 7.52
C ALA A 171 1.82 -12.39 7.91
N ILE A 172 1.94 -13.50 8.63
CA ILE A 172 0.82 -14.23 9.23
C ILE A 172 1.02 -14.34 10.73
N GLU A 173 -0.07 -14.30 11.48
CA GLU A 173 -0.08 -14.47 12.93
C GLU A 173 -0.11 -15.98 13.24
N LEU A 174 1.07 -16.57 13.53
CA LEU A 174 1.22 -18.02 13.72
C LEU A 174 0.36 -18.58 14.85
N GLU A 175 0.11 -17.81 15.91
CA GLU A 175 -0.71 -18.22 17.06
C GLU A 175 -2.14 -18.60 16.65
N ARG A 176 -2.69 -17.97 15.60
CA ARG A 176 -4.03 -18.29 15.08
C ARG A 176 -4.11 -19.66 14.40
N PHE A 177 -2.96 -20.27 14.09
CA PHE A 177 -2.86 -21.54 13.36
C PHE A 177 -2.27 -22.65 14.22
N ARG A 178 -2.03 -22.42 15.52
CA ARG A 178 -1.68 -23.49 16.45
C ARG A 178 -2.89 -24.36 16.66
N PHE A 179 -2.75 -25.65 16.31
CA PHE A 179 -3.73 -26.66 16.70
C PHE A 179 -3.67 -26.83 18.22
N SER A 180 -4.82 -26.66 18.87
CA SER A 180 -5.04 -27.02 20.28
C SER A 180 -5.30 -28.52 20.42
#